data_3af9016a4d7032216d28b64baf97a769
#
_entry.id   3af9016a4d7032216d28b64baf97a769
#
_cell.length_a   1.000
_cell.length_b   1.000
_cell.length_c   1.000
_cell.angle_alpha   90.00
_cell.angle_beta   90.00
_cell.angle_gamma   90.00
#
_symmetry.space_group_name_H-M   'P 1'
#
loop_
_entity.id
_entity.type
_entity.pdbx_description
1 polymer ?
#
loop_
_entity_poly.entity_id
_entity_poly.type
_entity_poly.pdbx_seq_one_letter_code
_entity_poly.pdbx_strand_id
1 'polypeptide(L)'
;MVLMNLPPLASEVCPTNLRGYLITYVNLCWAIGQLLASGVLRGCLPIVGEMGYKIPFAIQWAWPVPLMVIAYLAPESPWYLVRTDQLDKAKKSIERLSGDKTDEQINAQLAMMVHTTKLESEVTKGATYFDCFRGVDLRRTEICMVTFMGQILSGSSFAYTPTYFFTAAGMETYNAFNLSLGAKGMAFVGTVL
;
A
#
# COMPACT_ATOMS: atom_id res chain seq x y z
N MET A 1 0.53 -10.27 4.36
CA MET A 1 0.76 -9.54 5.63
C MET A 1 1.83 -8.44 5.52
N VAL A 2 2.98 -8.68 4.90
CA VAL A 2 4.06 -7.66 4.75
C VAL A 2 3.62 -6.43 3.92
N LEU A 3 2.87 -6.61 2.85
CA LEU A 3 2.42 -5.51 1.97
C LEU A 3 1.39 -4.56 2.61
N MET A 4 0.64 -4.99 3.62
CA MET A 4 -0.30 -4.14 4.34
C MET A 4 0.38 -3.16 5.31
N ASN A 5 1.63 -3.43 5.70
CA ASN A 5 2.37 -2.59 6.63
C ASN A 5 3.28 -1.55 5.93
N LEU A 6 3.42 -1.62 4.61
CA LEU A 6 4.27 -0.67 3.86
C LEU A 6 3.77 0.78 3.92
N PRO A 7 2.47 1.09 3.70
CA PRO A 7 1.99 2.47 3.80
C PRO A 7 2.14 3.09 5.19
N PRO A 8 1.79 2.40 6.31
CA PRO A 8 2.07 2.88 7.66
C PRO A 8 3.57 3.09 7.90
N LEU A 9 4.41 2.11 7.53
CA LEU A 9 5.86 2.22 7.69
C LEU A 9 6.42 3.42 6.91
N ALA A 10 6.01 3.60 5.66
CA ALA A 10 6.40 4.75 4.87
C ALA A 10 5.97 6.07 5.52
N SER A 11 4.77 6.13 6.09
CA SER A 11 4.26 7.32 6.79
C SER A 11 5.01 7.63 8.09
N GLU A 12 5.55 6.62 8.77
CA GLU A 12 6.31 6.75 10.01
C GLU A 12 7.76 7.21 9.75
N VAL A 13 8.36 6.73 8.66
CA VAL A 13 9.77 6.99 8.32
C VAL A 13 9.96 8.31 7.58
N CYS A 14 8.95 8.73 6.79
CA CYS A 14 9.05 9.90 5.93
C CYS A 14 8.81 11.22 6.66
N PRO A 15 9.53 12.30 6.26
CA PRO A 15 9.25 13.65 6.72
C PRO A 15 7.80 14.04 6.44
N THR A 16 7.19 14.82 7.34
CA THR A 16 5.78 15.26 7.23
C THR A 16 5.47 15.94 5.91
N ASN A 17 6.42 16.71 5.37
CA ASN A 17 6.26 17.43 4.09
C ASN A 17 6.15 16.52 2.87
N LEU A 18 6.77 15.33 2.89
CA LEU A 18 6.77 14.36 1.78
C LEU A 18 5.73 13.27 1.94
N ARG A 19 5.10 13.15 3.12
CA ARG A 19 4.15 12.09 3.44
C ARG A 19 2.98 12.03 2.45
N GLY A 20 2.40 13.18 2.10
CA GLY A 20 1.29 13.27 1.15
C GLY A 20 1.67 12.73 -0.24
N TYR A 21 2.81 13.16 -0.76
CA TYR A 21 3.31 12.72 -2.06
C TYR A 21 3.61 11.21 -2.10
N LEU A 22 4.18 10.66 -1.03
CA LEU A 22 4.51 9.24 -0.98
C LEU A 22 3.26 8.34 -0.88
N ILE A 23 2.24 8.77 -0.15
CA ILE A 23 0.96 8.04 -0.09
C ILE A 23 0.30 8.04 -1.48
N THR A 24 0.30 9.18 -2.17
CA THR A 24 -0.21 9.27 -3.55
C THR A 24 0.61 8.41 -4.52
N TYR A 25 1.94 8.37 -4.35
CA TYR A 25 2.82 7.53 -5.16
C TYR A 25 2.51 6.03 -5.02
N VAL A 26 2.07 5.57 -3.85
CA VAL A 26 1.63 4.17 -3.69
C VAL A 26 0.45 3.84 -4.59
N ASN A 27 -0.53 4.75 -4.72
CA ASN A 27 -1.66 4.57 -5.62
C ASN A 27 -1.22 4.57 -7.10
N LEU A 28 -0.26 5.42 -7.45
CA LEU A 28 0.32 5.45 -8.80
C LEU A 28 1.03 4.12 -9.12
N CYS A 29 1.81 3.58 -8.20
CA CYS A 29 2.45 2.27 -8.37
C CYS A 29 1.42 1.16 -8.59
N TRP A 30 0.28 1.23 -7.91
CA TRP A 30 -0.81 0.27 -8.12
C TRP A 30 -1.42 0.38 -9.51
N ALA A 31 -1.67 1.59 -10.00
CA ALA A 31 -2.16 1.83 -11.36
C ALA A 31 -1.18 1.33 -12.43
N ILE A 32 0.13 1.58 -12.24
CA ILE A 32 1.19 1.04 -13.10
C ILE A 32 1.17 -0.49 -13.10
N GLY A 33 1.09 -1.12 -11.94
CA GLY A 33 1.04 -2.57 -11.81
C GLY A 33 -0.15 -3.19 -12.54
N GLN A 34 -1.33 -2.59 -12.45
CA GLN A 34 -2.53 -3.03 -13.16
C GLN A 34 -2.39 -2.88 -14.68
N LEU A 35 -1.79 -1.79 -15.14
CA LEU A 35 -1.54 -1.54 -16.56
C LEU A 35 -0.56 -2.58 -17.12
N LEU A 36 0.56 -2.82 -16.45
CA LEU A 36 1.55 -3.83 -16.82
C LEU A 36 0.95 -5.24 -16.85
N ALA A 37 0.19 -5.62 -15.83
CA ALA A 37 -0.48 -6.92 -15.76
C ALA A 37 -1.45 -7.11 -16.94
N SER A 38 -2.25 -6.10 -17.26
CA SER A 38 -3.17 -6.14 -18.41
C SER A 38 -2.42 -6.23 -19.74
N GLY A 39 -1.28 -5.54 -19.86
CA GLY A 39 -0.41 -5.62 -21.04
C GLY A 39 0.19 -7.00 -21.24
N VAL A 40 0.69 -7.63 -20.17
CA VAL A 40 1.24 -9.00 -20.20
C VAL A 40 0.15 -10.00 -20.60
N LEU A 41 -1.02 -9.94 -19.98
CA LEU A 41 -2.14 -10.83 -20.32
C LEU A 41 -2.56 -10.66 -21.78
N ARG A 42 -2.62 -9.43 -22.28
CA ARG A 42 -2.92 -9.14 -23.67
C ARG A 42 -1.86 -9.73 -24.62
N GLY A 43 -0.59 -9.60 -24.26
CA GLY A 43 0.52 -10.15 -25.04
C GLY A 43 0.54 -11.68 -25.08
N CYS A 44 0.01 -12.36 -24.08
CA CYS A 44 -0.05 -13.82 -24.00
C CYS A 44 -1.27 -14.43 -24.72
N LEU A 45 -2.26 -13.64 -25.15
CA LEU A 45 -3.48 -14.13 -25.83
C LEU A 45 -3.19 -14.95 -27.11
N PRO A 46 -2.24 -14.57 -28.00
CA PRO A 46 -1.97 -15.33 -29.22
C PRO A 46 -1.27 -16.66 -28.95
N ILE A 47 -0.78 -16.92 -27.73
CA ILE A 47 -0.05 -18.13 -27.39
C ILE A 47 -1.06 -19.25 -27.09
N VAL A 48 -1.21 -20.17 -28.03
CA VAL A 48 -2.10 -21.33 -27.90
C VAL A 48 -1.45 -22.43 -27.05
N GLY A 49 -2.23 -23.01 -26.12
CA GLY A 49 -1.79 -24.10 -25.27
C GLY A 49 -1.45 -23.70 -23.84
N GLU A 50 -0.78 -24.60 -23.12
CA GLU A 50 -0.49 -24.41 -21.69
C GLU A 50 0.45 -23.22 -21.40
N MET A 51 1.26 -22.81 -22.37
CA MET A 51 2.19 -21.70 -22.21
C MET A 51 1.46 -20.35 -22.06
N GLY A 52 0.26 -20.21 -22.64
CA GLY A 52 -0.52 -18.98 -22.58
C GLY A 52 -0.87 -18.53 -21.16
N TYR A 53 -1.09 -19.45 -20.22
CA TYR A 53 -1.32 -19.12 -18.82
C TYR A 53 -0.07 -19.27 -17.93
N LYS A 54 0.86 -20.19 -18.29
CA LYS A 54 2.09 -20.40 -17.50
C LYS A 54 3.02 -19.18 -17.53
N ILE A 55 3.11 -18.49 -18.67
CA ILE A 55 3.98 -17.30 -18.82
C ILE A 55 3.56 -16.15 -17.89
N PRO A 56 2.29 -15.71 -17.82
CA PRO A 56 1.88 -14.67 -16.87
C PRO A 56 2.17 -15.02 -15.41
N PHE A 57 1.93 -16.29 -15.03
CA PHE A 57 2.25 -16.76 -13.68
C PHE A 57 3.76 -16.79 -13.40
N ALA A 58 4.57 -17.21 -14.38
CA ALA A 58 6.02 -17.19 -14.24
C ALA A 58 6.58 -15.76 -14.09
N ILE A 59 6.07 -14.81 -14.86
CA ILE A 59 6.44 -13.38 -14.75
C ILE A 59 6.09 -12.84 -13.36
N GLN A 60 4.97 -13.27 -12.79
CA GLN A 60 4.55 -12.85 -11.45
C GLN A 60 5.57 -13.25 -10.37
N TRP A 61 6.28 -14.37 -10.53
CA TRP A 61 7.33 -14.82 -9.62
C TRP A 61 8.60 -13.97 -9.65
N ALA A 62 8.81 -13.19 -10.71
CA ALA A 62 9.97 -12.30 -10.80
C ALA A 62 9.99 -11.19 -9.74
N TRP A 63 8.82 -10.74 -9.26
CA TRP A 63 8.68 -9.66 -8.27
C TRP A 63 8.95 -10.07 -6.82
N PRO A 64 8.53 -11.24 -6.33
CA PRO A 64 8.78 -11.67 -4.96
C PRO A 64 10.26 -11.72 -4.58
N VAL A 65 11.14 -12.11 -5.50
CA VAL A 65 12.58 -12.22 -5.21
C VAL A 65 13.21 -10.88 -4.84
N PRO A 66 13.16 -9.82 -5.67
CA PRO A 66 13.69 -8.50 -5.28
C PRO A 66 12.98 -7.92 -4.06
N LEU A 67 11.66 -8.16 -3.92
CA LEU A 67 10.92 -7.70 -2.74
C LEU A 67 11.37 -8.37 -1.45
N MET A 68 11.69 -9.67 -1.47
CA MET A 68 12.26 -10.36 -0.31
C MET A 68 13.63 -9.79 0.06
N VAL A 69 14.48 -9.51 -0.92
CA VAL A 69 15.80 -8.91 -0.68
C VAL A 69 15.65 -7.52 -0.08
N ILE A 70 14.77 -6.68 -0.63
CA ILE A 70 14.50 -5.34 -0.11
C ILE A 70 13.93 -5.42 1.31
N ALA A 71 12.97 -6.32 1.56
CA ALA A 71 12.37 -6.50 2.88
C ALA A 71 13.39 -6.97 3.94
N TYR A 72 14.35 -7.82 3.53
CA TYR A 72 15.42 -8.28 4.42
C TYR A 72 16.43 -7.16 4.75
N LEU A 73 16.70 -6.28 3.78
CA LEU A 73 17.62 -5.15 3.94
C LEU A 73 16.97 -3.94 4.64
N ALA A 74 15.65 -3.85 4.63
CA ALA A 74 14.93 -2.72 5.22
C ALA A 74 15.10 -2.71 6.76
N PRO A 75 15.43 -1.56 7.35
CA PRO A 75 15.45 -1.42 8.80
C PRO A 75 14.03 -1.52 9.37
N GLU A 76 13.92 -2.04 10.58
CA GLU A 76 12.64 -2.05 11.30
C GLU A 76 12.19 -0.63 11.66
N SER A 77 10.88 -0.43 11.79
CA SER A 77 10.33 0.86 12.19
C SER A 77 10.85 1.29 13.57
N PRO A 78 11.43 2.50 13.70
CA PRO A 78 11.86 3.03 14.99
C PRO A 78 10.73 3.09 16.01
N TRP A 79 9.52 3.45 15.59
CA TRP A 79 8.34 3.49 16.44
C TRP A 79 7.95 2.12 17.00
N TYR A 80 8.01 1.08 16.18
CA TYR A 80 7.78 -0.29 16.62
C TYR A 80 8.81 -0.73 17.66
N LEU A 81 10.10 -0.41 17.44
CA LEU A 81 11.18 -0.76 18.36
C LEU A 81 11.04 -0.02 19.70
N VAL A 82 10.60 1.23 19.69
CA VAL A 82 10.31 1.98 20.93
C VAL A 82 9.12 1.37 21.67
N ARG A 83 8.05 0.96 20.97
CA ARG A 83 6.88 0.30 21.59
C ARG A 83 7.22 -1.08 22.21
N THR A 84 8.25 -1.75 21.68
CA THR A 84 8.76 -3.02 22.21
C THR A 84 9.93 -2.87 23.19
N ASP A 85 10.21 -1.63 23.62
CA ASP A 85 11.24 -1.26 24.59
C ASP A 85 12.68 -1.63 24.17
N GLN A 86 12.93 -1.71 22.86
CA GLN A 86 14.23 -2.01 22.27
C GLN A 86 14.96 -0.71 21.84
N LEU A 87 15.29 0.15 22.81
CA LEU A 87 15.79 1.51 22.54
C LEU A 87 17.13 1.51 21.78
N ASP A 88 18.03 0.58 22.04
CA ASP A 88 19.34 0.48 21.34
C ASP A 88 19.16 0.18 19.86
N LYS A 89 18.23 -0.70 19.53
CA LYS A 89 17.92 -1.02 18.12
C LYS A 89 17.17 0.14 17.45
N ALA A 90 16.29 0.83 18.19
CA ALA A 90 15.59 1.99 17.70
C ALA A 90 16.60 3.10 17.33
N LYS A 91 17.60 3.36 18.17
CA LYS A 91 18.66 4.32 17.88
C LYS A 91 19.41 3.96 16.60
N LYS A 92 19.87 2.71 16.44
CA LYS A 92 20.54 2.23 15.22
C LYS A 92 19.65 2.32 13.98
N SER A 93 18.37 2.08 14.12
CA SER A 93 17.42 2.23 13.01
C SER A 93 17.27 3.70 12.60
N ILE A 94 17.20 4.63 13.56
CA ILE A 94 17.16 6.07 13.28
C ILE A 94 18.47 6.53 12.60
N GLU A 95 19.62 6.10 13.09
CA GLU A 95 20.93 6.39 12.48
C GLU A 95 20.98 5.96 11.01
N ARG A 96 20.52 4.74 10.73
CA ARG A 96 20.49 4.19 9.36
C ARG A 96 19.52 4.92 8.43
N LEU A 97 18.41 5.43 8.96
CA LEU A 97 17.36 6.13 8.20
C LEU A 97 17.66 7.62 8.02
N SER A 98 18.43 8.23 8.93
CA SER A 98 18.59 9.69 8.99
C SER A 98 19.80 10.23 8.22
N GLY A 99 20.71 9.37 7.76
CA GLY A 99 21.88 9.73 6.94
C GLY A 99 22.86 10.70 7.62
N ASP A 100 22.56 11.99 7.66
CA ASP A 100 23.47 13.06 8.10
C ASP A 100 23.08 13.75 9.42
N LYS A 101 22.28 13.14 10.27
CA LYS A 101 21.90 13.75 11.56
C LYS A 101 23.00 13.57 12.61
N THR A 102 23.20 14.63 13.41
CA THR A 102 24.09 14.59 14.58
C THR A 102 23.53 13.68 15.68
N ASP A 103 24.41 13.03 16.46
CA ASP A 103 24.04 12.15 17.58
C ASP A 103 23.06 12.83 18.56
N GLU A 104 23.19 14.11 18.80
CA GLU A 104 22.26 14.89 19.63
C GLU A 104 20.84 14.93 19.05
N GLN A 105 20.73 15.11 17.73
CA GLN A 105 19.43 15.14 17.06
C GLN A 105 18.76 13.76 17.06
N ILE A 106 19.56 12.68 16.94
CA ILE A 106 19.07 11.30 17.00
C ILE A 106 18.55 10.99 18.40
N ASN A 107 19.29 11.38 19.43
CA ASN A 107 18.88 11.18 20.84
C ASN A 107 17.62 12.03 21.16
N ALA A 108 17.53 13.26 20.68
CA ALA A 108 16.34 14.10 20.84
C ALA A 108 15.11 13.50 20.15
N GLN A 109 15.27 12.97 18.94
CA GLN A 109 14.21 12.29 18.21
C GLN A 109 13.75 11.01 18.92
N LEU A 110 14.68 10.21 19.43
CA LEU A 110 14.38 9.02 20.23
C LEU A 110 13.61 9.37 21.51
N ALA A 111 14.06 10.41 22.24
CA ALA A 111 13.39 10.87 23.45
C ALA A 111 11.96 11.35 23.17
N MET A 112 11.75 12.06 22.05
CA MET A 112 10.42 12.47 21.59
C MET A 112 9.53 11.25 21.30
N MET A 113 10.04 10.23 20.60
CA MET A 113 9.29 9.01 20.30
C MET A 113 8.90 8.25 21.57
N VAL A 114 9.81 8.13 22.53
CA VAL A 114 9.55 7.49 23.83
C VAL A 114 8.46 8.25 24.61
N HIS A 115 8.56 9.58 24.66
CA HIS A 115 7.57 10.42 25.35
C HIS A 115 6.20 10.28 24.70
N THR A 116 6.12 10.38 23.37
CA THR A 116 4.86 10.22 22.62
C THR A 116 4.24 8.84 22.85
N THR A 117 5.04 7.77 22.77
CA THR A 117 4.55 6.40 22.99
C THR A 117 4.00 6.21 24.41
N LYS A 118 4.64 6.83 25.43
CA LYS A 118 4.12 6.80 26.80
C LYS A 118 2.77 7.50 26.90
N LEU A 119 2.65 8.72 26.35
CA LEU A 119 1.39 9.45 26.33
C LEU A 119 0.28 8.68 25.59
N GLU A 120 0.58 8.12 24.43
CA GLU A 120 -0.35 7.27 23.68
C GLU A 120 -0.81 6.07 24.51
N SER A 121 0.12 5.40 25.19
CA SER A 121 -0.20 4.25 26.03
C SER A 121 -1.10 4.61 27.21
N GLU A 122 -0.91 5.78 27.80
CA GLU A 122 -1.76 6.29 28.91
C GLU A 122 -3.17 6.63 28.44
N VAL A 123 -3.29 7.29 27.28
CA VAL A 123 -4.59 7.66 26.68
C VAL A 123 -5.35 6.42 26.18
N THR A 124 -4.63 5.41 25.68
CA THR A 124 -5.24 4.20 25.10
C THR A 124 -5.52 3.11 26.14
N LYS A 125 -5.06 3.29 27.40
CA LYS A 125 -5.34 2.32 28.47
C LYS A 125 -6.85 2.16 28.68
N GLY A 126 -7.36 0.95 28.39
CA GLY A 126 -8.77 0.61 28.56
C GLY A 126 -9.66 0.92 27.37
N ALA A 127 -9.11 1.44 26.26
CA ALA A 127 -9.88 1.65 25.04
C ALA A 127 -10.33 0.32 24.44
N THR A 128 -11.60 0.22 24.14
CA THR A 128 -12.26 -0.95 23.56
C THR A 128 -12.73 -0.62 22.15
N TYR A 129 -12.86 -1.62 21.26
CA TYR A 129 -13.43 -1.42 19.92
C TYR A 129 -14.82 -0.76 19.93
N PHE A 130 -15.59 -0.92 21.00
CA PHE A 130 -16.90 -0.28 21.17
C PHE A 130 -16.81 1.24 21.38
N ASP A 131 -15.66 1.76 21.79
CA ASP A 131 -15.46 3.20 21.97
C ASP A 131 -15.44 3.94 20.63
N CYS A 132 -15.10 3.23 19.54
CA CYS A 132 -15.22 3.75 18.17
C CYS A 132 -16.67 4.14 17.79
N PHE A 133 -17.67 3.61 18.50
CA PHE A 133 -19.10 3.89 18.28
C PHE A 133 -19.69 4.88 19.29
N ARG A 134 -18.83 5.59 20.05
CA ARG A 134 -19.26 6.57 21.06
C ARG A 134 -18.64 7.94 20.82
N GLY A 135 -19.42 8.98 21.12
CA GLY A 135 -18.94 10.37 21.16
C GLY A 135 -18.34 10.84 19.82
N VAL A 136 -17.16 11.45 19.89
CA VAL A 136 -16.47 12.04 18.73
C VAL A 136 -15.97 10.96 17.75
N ASP A 137 -15.60 9.79 18.27
CA ASP A 137 -15.06 8.70 17.47
C ASP A 137 -16.13 8.02 16.59
N LEU A 138 -17.42 8.08 17.02
CA LEU A 138 -18.53 7.64 16.20
C LEU A 138 -18.53 8.35 14.84
N ARG A 139 -18.39 9.68 14.82
CA ARG A 139 -18.40 10.45 13.57
C ARG A 139 -17.20 10.13 12.68
N ARG A 140 -16.03 9.88 13.27
CA ARG A 140 -14.84 9.41 12.51
C ARG A 140 -15.08 8.04 11.91
N THR A 141 -15.68 7.15 12.67
CA THR A 141 -16.06 5.80 12.21
C THR A 141 -17.08 5.87 11.08
N GLU A 142 -18.11 6.69 11.19
CA GLU A 142 -19.09 6.93 10.13
C GLU A 142 -18.43 7.41 8.83
N ILE A 143 -17.55 8.41 8.90
CA ILE A 143 -16.83 8.94 7.73
C ILE A 143 -16.02 7.83 7.06
N CYS A 144 -15.27 7.04 7.83
CA CYS A 144 -14.50 5.92 7.31
C CYS A 144 -15.42 4.87 6.64
N MET A 145 -16.50 4.49 7.30
CA MET A 145 -17.45 3.49 6.77
C MET A 145 -18.10 3.96 5.49
N VAL A 146 -18.57 5.20 5.43
CA VAL A 146 -19.20 5.78 4.23
C VAL A 146 -18.20 5.87 3.08
N THR A 147 -16.95 6.24 3.36
CA THR A 147 -15.89 6.32 2.35
C THR A 147 -15.60 4.94 1.74
N PHE A 148 -15.43 3.91 2.56
CA PHE A 148 -15.21 2.54 2.09
C PHE A 148 -16.44 1.96 1.38
N MET A 149 -17.63 2.23 1.87
CA MET A 149 -18.88 1.85 1.21
C MET A 149 -19.00 2.52 -0.15
N GLY A 150 -18.72 3.81 -0.25
CA GLY A 150 -18.69 4.57 -1.50
C GLY A 150 -17.71 3.99 -2.51
N GLN A 151 -16.54 3.55 -2.06
CA GLN A 151 -15.54 2.91 -2.92
C GLN A 151 -16.08 1.61 -3.56
N ILE A 152 -16.81 0.79 -2.81
CA ILE A 152 -17.40 -0.45 -3.33
C ILE A 152 -18.59 -0.15 -4.24
N LEU A 153 -19.48 0.75 -3.81
CA LEU A 153 -20.70 1.13 -4.54
C LEU A 153 -20.40 1.87 -5.85
N SER A 154 -19.24 2.52 -5.98
CA SER A 154 -18.80 3.16 -7.23
C SER A 154 -18.50 2.19 -8.38
N GLY A 155 -18.73 0.88 -8.19
CA GLY A 155 -18.52 -0.14 -9.21
C GLY A 155 -17.10 -0.66 -9.29
N SER A 156 -16.36 -0.65 -8.19
CA SER A 156 -14.99 -1.18 -8.13
C SER A 156 -14.89 -2.62 -8.62
N SER A 157 -15.90 -3.45 -8.36
CA SER A 157 -15.96 -4.84 -8.85
C SER A 157 -15.91 -4.91 -10.38
N PHE A 158 -16.62 -4.02 -11.08
CA PHE A 158 -16.54 -3.91 -12.53
C PHE A 158 -15.17 -3.41 -12.99
N ALA A 159 -14.61 -2.43 -12.30
CA ALA A 159 -13.30 -1.86 -12.64
C ALA A 159 -12.14 -2.88 -12.46
N TYR A 160 -12.27 -3.83 -11.53
CA TYR A 160 -11.25 -4.88 -11.32
C TYR A 160 -11.33 -6.01 -12.35
N THR A 161 -12.52 -6.38 -12.81
CA THR A 161 -12.75 -7.52 -13.72
C THR A 161 -13.51 -7.14 -14.98
N PRO A 162 -13.11 -6.07 -15.72
CA PRO A 162 -13.87 -5.61 -16.88
C PRO A 162 -13.89 -6.64 -18.01
N THR A 163 -12.79 -7.36 -18.22
CA THR A 163 -12.69 -8.40 -19.25
C THR A 163 -13.76 -9.48 -19.10
N TYR A 164 -14.01 -9.93 -17.86
CA TYR A 164 -15.04 -10.93 -17.59
C TYR A 164 -16.44 -10.43 -17.98
N PHE A 165 -16.76 -9.19 -17.62
CA PHE A 165 -18.07 -8.60 -17.95
C PHE A 165 -18.25 -8.42 -19.46
N PHE A 166 -17.23 -7.98 -20.18
CA PHE A 166 -17.31 -7.81 -21.63
C PHE A 166 -17.45 -9.15 -22.36
N THR A 167 -16.75 -10.19 -21.92
CA THR A 167 -16.90 -11.54 -22.51
C THR A 167 -18.25 -12.14 -22.16
N ALA A 168 -18.76 -11.96 -20.96
CA ALA A 168 -20.10 -12.39 -20.56
C ALA A 168 -21.21 -11.67 -21.34
N ALA A 169 -20.98 -10.42 -21.75
CA ALA A 169 -21.87 -9.66 -22.62
C ALA A 169 -21.79 -10.07 -24.11
N GLY A 170 -21.01 -11.11 -24.45
CA GLY A 170 -20.90 -11.64 -25.82
C GLY A 170 -19.81 -10.98 -26.67
N MET A 171 -18.93 -10.17 -26.08
CA MET A 171 -17.81 -9.59 -26.82
C MET A 171 -16.72 -10.63 -27.06
N GLU A 172 -16.11 -10.59 -28.23
CA GLU A 172 -14.95 -11.40 -28.55
C GLU A 172 -13.81 -11.18 -27.55
N THR A 173 -13.19 -12.24 -27.07
CA THR A 173 -12.15 -12.22 -26.03
C THR A 173 -11.04 -11.21 -26.35
N TYR A 174 -10.56 -11.18 -27.59
CA TYR A 174 -9.51 -10.28 -28.03
C TYR A 174 -9.89 -8.79 -27.83
N ASN A 175 -11.10 -8.42 -28.22
CA ASN A 175 -11.62 -7.08 -28.09
C ASN A 175 -11.90 -6.69 -26.63
N ALA A 176 -12.36 -7.65 -25.80
CA ALA A 176 -12.56 -7.46 -24.38
C ALA A 176 -11.24 -7.14 -23.64
N PHE A 177 -10.14 -7.80 -24.00
CA PHE A 177 -8.80 -7.50 -23.44
C PHE A 177 -8.27 -6.15 -23.90
N ASN A 178 -8.48 -5.77 -25.19
CA ASN A 178 -8.10 -4.44 -25.68
C ASN A 178 -8.84 -3.33 -24.95
N LEU A 179 -10.15 -3.47 -24.75
CA LEU A 179 -10.97 -2.51 -24.05
C LEU A 179 -10.57 -2.41 -22.56
N SER A 180 -10.28 -3.54 -21.93
CA SER A 180 -9.78 -3.60 -20.58
C SER A 180 -8.43 -2.87 -20.43
N LEU A 181 -7.50 -3.09 -21.36
CA LEU A 181 -6.22 -2.38 -21.37
C LEU A 181 -6.40 -0.88 -21.55
N GLY A 182 -7.29 -0.46 -22.45
CA GLY A 182 -7.64 0.96 -22.65
C GLY A 182 -8.22 1.59 -21.38
N ALA A 183 -9.12 0.90 -20.68
CA ALA A 183 -9.68 1.36 -19.41
C ALA A 183 -8.62 1.52 -18.33
N LYS A 184 -7.66 0.59 -18.23
CA LYS A 184 -6.52 0.71 -17.28
C LYS A 184 -5.57 1.85 -17.68
N GLY A 185 -5.38 2.10 -18.98
CA GLY A 185 -4.64 3.26 -19.48
C GLY A 185 -5.29 4.59 -19.07
N MET A 186 -6.60 4.71 -19.23
CA MET A 186 -7.34 5.89 -18.78
C MET A 186 -7.27 6.08 -17.27
N ALA A 187 -7.39 5.00 -16.50
CA ALA A 187 -7.25 5.04 -15.04
C ALA A 187 -5.84 5.51 -14.61
N PHE A 188 -4.78 5.07 -15.30
CA PHE A 188 -3.43 5.54 -15.07
C PHE A 188 -3.29 7.05 -15.32
N VAL A 189 -3.79 7.54 -16.46
CA VAL A 189 -3.77 8.98 -16.76
C VAL A 189 -4.54 9.77 -15.70
N GLY A 190 -5.73 9.31 -15.30
CA GLY A 190 -6.51 9.95 -14.24
C GLY A 190 -5.86 9.92 -12.85
N THR A 191 -4.88 9.02 -12.61
CA THR A 191 -4.12 8.99 -11.35
C THR A 191 -2.95 9.96 -11.37
N VAL A 192 -2.43 10.32 -12.56
CA VAL A 192 -1.31 11.26 -12.74
C VAL A 192 -1.79 12.72 -12.72
N LEU A 193 -3.01 12.99 -13.22
CA LEU A 193 -3.64 14.31 -13.21
C LEU A 193 -4.17 14.70 -11.83
#